data_cbb59797e2168859d5fb04c189c0b301
#
_entry.id   cbb59797e2168859d5fb04c189c0b301
#
_cell.length_a   1.000
_cell.length_b   1.000
_cell.length_c   1.000
_cell.angle_alpha   90.00
_cell.angle_beta   90.00
_cell.angle_gamma   90.00
#
_symmetry.space_group_name_H-M   'P 1'
#
loop_
_entity.id
_entity.type
_entity.pdbx_description
1 polymer ?
#
loop_
_entity_poly.entity_id
_entity_poly.type
_entity_poly.pdbx_seq_one_letter_code
_entity_poly.pdbx_strand_id
1 'polypeptide(L)'
;ENYMATHQHDPNATALWLYFQSVITWVNATFTVKRKKFMKGIQWGLFYNKYKDVVFDTKAIEEETARLIADDEVEKKSGIYAYILTKDERYLGIRTFSDSVKQKVYENQKGICPICKNHFDISEMEGDHITPWVEGGKTIEENCQMLCKDDNRRKSSK
;
A
#
# COMPACT_ATOMS: atom_id res chain seq x y z
N GLU A 1 -8.23 9.87 21.63
CA GLU A 1 -7.74 10.06 23.03
C GLU A 1 -7.35 11.53 23.27
N ASN A 2 -6.51 12.18 22.44
CA ASN A 2 -6.08 13.56 22.66
C ASN A 2 -7.23 14.57 22.71
N TYR A 3 -8.26 14.45 21.85
CA TYR A 3 -9.43 15.33 21.89
C TYR A 3 -10.16 15.20 23.23
N MET A 4 -10.41 14.00 23.70
CA MET A 4 -11.10 13.76 24.97
C MET A 4 -10.33 14.32 26.17
N ALA A 5 -8.99 14.22 26.15
CA ALA A 5 -8.16 14.75 27.23
C ALA A 5 -8.25 16.28 27.38
N THR A 6 -8.46 17.00 26.29
CA THR A 6 -8.51 18.48 26.29
C THR A 6 -9.92 19.07 26.35
N HIS A 7 -10.98 18.24 26.17
CA HIS A 7 -12.39 18.68 26.07
C HIS A 7 -13.31 18.02 27.11
N GLN A 8 -12.73 17.55 28.24
CA GLN A 8 -13.50 16.87 29.29
C GLN A 8 -14.60 17.71 29.95
N HIS A 9 -14.41 19.03 29.91
CA HIS A 9 -15.32 20.01 30.55
C HIS A 9 -16.18 20.78 29.56
N ASP A 10 -16.18 20.40 28.28
CA ASP A 10 -17.04 21.01 27.28
C ASP A 10 -18.51 20.75 27.61
N PRO A 11 -19.40 21.74 27.48
CA PRO A 11 -20.82 21.60 27.82
C PRO A 11 -21.57 20.60 26.92
N ASN A 12 -21.01 20.31 25.75
CA ASN A 12 -21.56 19.34 24.79
C ASN A 12 -20.47 18.86 23.82
N ALA A 13 -20.79 17.84 23.03
CA ALA A 13 -19.88 17.26 22.02
C ALA A 13 -20.18 17.77 20.59
N THR A 14 -20.78 18.93 20.41
CA THR A 14 -21.22 19.43 19.10
C THR A 14 -20.04 19.57 18.12
N ALA A 15 -18.92 20.11 18.55
CA ALA A 15 -17.73 20.26 17.70
C ALA A 15 -17.19 18.90 17.22
N LEU A 16 -17.13 17.91 18.12
CA LEU A 16 -16.74 16.55 17.79
C LEU A 16 -17.73 15.91 16.82
N TRP A 17 -19.03 16.10 17.05
CA TRP A 17 -20.07 15.58 16.16
C TRP A 17 -19.98 16.18 14.75
N LEU A 18 -19.81 17.48 14.63
CA LEU A 18 -19.62 18.17 13.34
C LEU A 18 -18.36 17.67 12.60
N TYR A 19 -17.28 17.43 13.34
CA TYR A 19 -16.08 16.81 12.78
C TYR A 19 -16.37 15.41 12.21
N PHE A 20 -17.04 14.54 12.95
CA PHE A 20 -17.44 13.22 12.44
C PHE A 20 -18.34 13.30 11.21
N GLN A 21 -19.28 14.20 11.20
CA GLN A 21 -20.15 14.47 10.05
C GLN A 21 -19.33 14.89 8.82
N SER A 22 -18.35 15.78 9.01
CA SER A 22 -17.45 16.24 7.94
C SER A 22 -16.62 15.08 7.39
N VAL A 23 -16.05 14.23 8.26
CA VAL A 23 -15.30 13.02 7.84
C VAL A 23 -16.19 12.09 7.03
N ILE A 24 -17.41 11.80 7.52
CA ILE A 24 -18.35 10.90 6.84
C ILE A 24 -18.76 11.47 5.48
N THR A 25 -19.05 12.77 5.40
CA THR A 25 -19.43 13.44 4.16
C THR A 25 -18.29 13.40 3.14
N TRP A 26 -17.07 13.69 3.58
CA TRP A 26 -15.89 13.62 2.72
C TRP A 26 -15.64 12.20 2.19
N VAL A 27 -15.69 11.18 3.07
CA VAL A 27 -15.53 9.76 2.65
C VAL A 27 -16.59 9.38 1.62
N ASN A 28 -17.85 9.83 1.83
CA ASN A 28 -18.95 9.52 0.93
C ASN A 28 -18.83 10.24 -0.42
N ALA A 29 -18.26 11.44 -0.43
CA ALA A 29 -18.01 12.20 -1.65
C ALA A 29 -16.83 11.64 -2.44
N THR A 30 -15.77 11.18 -1.74
CA THR A 30 -14.55 10.64 -2.36
C THR A 30 -14.76 9.21 -2.87
N PHE A 31 -15.39 8.35 -2.07
CA PHE A 31 -15.63 6.93 -2.37
C PHE A 31 -17.10 6.67 -2.54
N THR A 32 -17.57 6.81 -3.77
CA THR A 32 -19.01 6.76 -4.11
C THR A 32 -19.62 5.37 -3.93
N VAL A 33 -18.84 4.29 -4.16
CA VAL A 33 -19.28 2.92 -3.96
C VAL A 33 -18.83 2.39 -2.59
N LYS A 34 -19.80 2.01 -1.77
CA LYS A 34 -19.60 1.55 -0.40
C LYS A 34 -19.27 0.06 -0.33
N ARG A 35 -18.04 -0.24 0.02
CA ARG A 35 -17.57 -1.63 0.24
C ARG A 35 -17.28 -1.85 1.73
N LYS A 36 -18.33 -1.97 2.53
CA LYS A 36 -18.29 -2.03 4.00
C LYS A 36 -17.19 -2.96 4.54
N LYS A 37 -17.01 -4.13 3.91
CA LYS A 37 -15.99 -5.13 4.32
C LYS A 37 -14.59 -4.56 4.30
N PHE A 38 -14.21 -3.81 3.28
CA PHE A 38 -12.86 -3.28 3.08
C PHE A 38 -12.67 -1.89 3.69
N MET A 39 -13.76 -1.15 3.92
CA MET A 39 -13.73 0.20 4.52
C MET A 39 -13.72 0.17 6.05
N LYS A 40 -13.98 -1.00 6.67
CA LYS A 40 -14.00 -1.15 8.13
C LYS A 40 -12.60 -1.00 8.73
N GLY A 41 -12.49 -0.28 9.84
CA GLY A 41 -11.26 -0.14 10.62
C GLY A 41 -10.25 0.86 10.06
N ILE A 42 -10.57 1.53 8.94
CA ILE A 42 -9.70 2.58 8.39
C ILE A 42 -9.80 3.82 9.26
N GLN A 43 -8.67 4.47 9.50
CA GLN A 43 -8.59 5.71 10.29
C GLN A 43 -8.96 6.93 9.43
N TRP A 44 -10.22 7.00 9.01
CA TRP A 44 -10.71 8.02 8.08
C TRP A 44 -10.46 9.46 8.53
N GLY A 45 -10.48 9.72 9.83
CA GLY A 45 -10.19 11.04 10.38
C GLY A 45 -8.78 11.53 10.05
N LEU A 46 -7.77 10.65 10.08
CA LEU A 46 -6.40 11.02 9.71
C LEU A 46 -6.30 11.36 8.21
N PHE A 47 -6.94 10.57 7.37
CA PHE A 47 -6.98 10.84 5.92
C PHE A 47 -7.77 12.12 5.61
N TYR A 48 -8.92 12.33 6.26
CA TYR A 48 -9.68 13.56 6.14
C TYR A 48 -8.83 14.78 6.47
N ASN A 49 -8.16 14.79 7.62
CA ASN A 49 -7.33 15.91 8.04
C ASN A 49 -6.22 16.25 7.03
N LYS A 50 -5.70 15.23 6.33
CA LYS A 50 -4.61 15.40 5.36
C LYS A 50 -5.12 15.75 3.95
N TYR A 51 -6.27 15.25 3.55
CA TYR A 51 -6.70 15.25 2.15
C TYR A 51 -8.04 15.96 1.90
N LYS A 52 -8.67 16.58 2.92
CA LYS A 52 -10.00 17.24 2.79
C LYS A 52 -10.04 18.32 1.73
N ASP A 53 -8.92 18.98 1.46
CA ASP A 53 -8.80 20.08 0.51
C ASP A 53 -8.32 19.61 -0.89
N VAL A 54 -8.12 18.29 -1.06
CA VAL A 54 -7.72 17.68 -2.34
C VAL A 54 -8.97 17.31 -3.13
N VAL A 55 -9.02 17.75 -4.38
CA VAL A 55 -10.08 17.35 -5.32
C VAL A 55 -9.69 16.02 -5.97
N PHE A 56 -10.51 15.00 -5.78
CA PHE A 56 -10.30 13.68 -6.34
C PHE A 56 -11.22 13.41 -7.53
N ASP A 57 -10.69 12.74 -8.56
CA ASP A 57 -11.52 12.14 -9.60
C ASP A 57 -12.17 10.86 -9.05
N THR A 58 -13.43 10.97 -8.67
CA THR A 58 -14.18 9.87 -8.05
C THR A 58 -14.37 8.67 -8.98
N LYS A 59 -14.42 8.91 -10.31
CA LYS A 59 -14.53 7.84 -11.30
C LYS A 59 -13.22 7.06 -11.39
N ALA A 60 -12.10 7.76 -11.51
CA ALA A 60 -10.78 7.12 -11.53
C ALA A 60 -10.50 6.36 -10.21
N ILE A 61 -10.91 6.90 -9.05
CA ILE A 61 -10.84 6.21 -7.75
C ILE A 61 -11.64 4.92 -7.78
N GLU A 62 -12.85 4.93 -8.31
CA GLU A 62 -13.70 3.74 -8.34
C GLU A 62 -13.14 2.65 -9.25
N GLU A 63 -12.70 3.03 -10.44
CA GLU A 63 -12.06 2.12 -11.40
C GLU A 63 -10.81 1.46 -10.79
N GLU A 64 -9.95 2.27 -10.14
CA GLU A 64 -8.74 1.77 -9.48
C GLU A 64 -9.07 0.90 -8.26
N THR A 65 -10.08 1.27 -7.46
CA THR A 65 -10.53 0.45 -6.32
C THR A 65 -11.02 -0.92 -6.80
N ALA A 66 -11.82 -0.96 -7.87
CA ALA A 66 -12.31 -2.21 -8.43
C ALA A 66 -11.17 -3.08 -8.99
N ARG A 67 -10.22 -2.48 -9.70
CA ARG A 67 -9.02 -3.14 -10.21
C ARG A 67 -8.21 -3.78 -9.08
N LEU A 68 -7.91 -3.03 -8.02
CA LEU A 68 -7.12 -3.50 -6.88
C LEU A 68 -7.81 -4.62 -6.09
N ILE A 69 -9.14 -4.58 -5.99
CA ILE A 69 -9.91 -5.65 -5.34
C ILE A 69 -9.81 -6.96 -6.15
N ALA A 70 -9.82 -6.87 -7.46
CA ALA A 70 -9.71 -8.01 -8.37
C ALA A 70 -8.27 -8.53 -8.56
N ASP A 71 -7.26 -7.74 -8.21
CA ASP A 71 -5.86 -8.10 -8.39
C ASP A 71 -5.39 -9.10 -7.32
N ASP A 72 -5.06 -10.32 -7.72
CA ASP A 72 -4.60 -11.40 -6.82
C ASP A 72 -3.22 -11.13 -6.20
N GLU A 73 -2.45 -10.19 -6.74
CA GLU A 73 -1.17 -9.77 -6.17
C GLU A 73 -1.35 -8.89 -4.92
N VAL A 74 -2.53 -8.27 -4.75
CA VAL A 74 -2.87 -7.46 -3.59
C VAL A 74 -3.40 -8.35 -2.47
N GLU A 75 -2.56 -8.68 -1.49
CA GLU A 75 -2.96 -9.55 -0.37
C GLU A 75 -3.78 -8.78 0.68
N LYS A 76 -3.42 -7.53 0.97
CA LYS A 76 -4.08 -6.72 2.00
C LYS A 76 -5.15 -5.80 1.42
N LYS A 77 -6.29 -6.38 1.05
CA LYS A 77 -7.43 -5.62 0.48
C LYS A 77 -7.94 -4.47 1.37
N SER A 78 -7.78 -4.55 2.69
CA SER A 78 -8.14 -3.46 3.61
C SER A 78 -7.24 -2.21 3.46
N GLY A 79 -6.07 -2.34 2.85
CA GLY A 79 -5.14 -1.25 2.61
C GLY A 79 -5.41 -0.44 1.33
N ILE A 80 -6.32 -0.91 0.46
CA ILE A 80 -6.58 -0.31 -0.86
C ILE A 80 -6.93 1.19 -0.75
N TYR A 81 -7.79 1.56 0.19
CA TYR A 81 -8.21 2.95 0.36
C TYR A 81 -7.07 3.86 0.83
N ALA A 82 -6.21 3.35 1.71
CA ALA A 82 -5.01 4.05 2.13
C ALA A 82 -4.04 4.23 0.96
N TYR A 83 -3.81 3.18 0.17
CA TYR A 83 -2.99 3.25 -1.05
C TYR A 83 -3.53 4.28 -2.05
N ILE A 84 -4.82 4.29 -2.33
CA ILE A 84 -5.44 5.23 -3.28
C ILE A 84 -5.16 6.68 -2.87
N LEU A 85 -5.22 6.99 -1.58
CA LEU A 85 -4.99 8.32 -1.05
C LEU A 85 -3.50 8.69 -0.95
N THR A 86 -2.62 7.72 -0.62
CA THR A 86 -1.21 7.98 -0.32
C THR A 86 -0.26 7.61 -1.44
N LYS A 87 -0.68 6.71 -2.33
CA LYS A 87 0.14 6.03 -3.35
C LYS A 87 1.27 5.17 -2.78
N ASP A 88 1.18 4.80 -1.51
CA ASP A 88 2.16 3.97 -0.82
C ASP A 88 1.76 2.49 -0.90
N GLU A 89 2.51 1.70 -1.70
CA GLU A 89 2.26 0.27 -1.95
C GLU A 89 2.34 -0.60 -0.68
N ARG A 90 3.04 -0.14 0.37
CA ARG A 90 3.13 -0.86 1.65
C ARG A 90 1.76 -1.14 2.27
N TYR A 91 0.75 -0.33 1.95
CA TYR A 91 -0.62 -0.59 2.39
C TYR A 91 -1.26 -1.81 1.73
N LEU A 92 -0.84 -2.17 0.53
CA LEU A 92 -1.45 -3.26 -0.26
C LEU A 92 -0.94 -4.64 0.16
N GLY A 93 0.25 -4.71 0.79
CA GLY A 93 0.89 -6.00 1.08
C GLY A 93 1.00 -6.82 -0.20
N ILE A 94 1.70 -6.28 -1.20
CA ILE A 94 1.90 -6.99 -2.47
C ILE A 94 2.57 -8.33 -2.20
N ARG A 95 2.10 -9.36 -2.91
CA ARG A 95 2.61 -10.72 -2.80
C ARG A 95 4.13 -10.75 -2.95
N THR A 96 4.78 -11.54 -2.11
CA THR A 96 6.22 -11.74 -2.15
C THR A 96 6.58 -13.10 -2.74
N PHE A 97 7.76 -13.20 -3.34
CA PHE A 97 8.25 -14.47 -3.84
C PHE A 97 8.46 -15.49 -2.71
N SER A 98 8.07 -16.75 -2.96
CA SER A 98 8.32 -17.83 -2.01
C SER A 98 9.82 -18.12 -1.88
N ASP A 99 10.22 -18.71 -0.76
CA ASP A 99 11.63 -19.04 -0.54
C ASP A 99 12.16 -20.04 -1.57
N SER A 100 11.30 -20.96 -2.08
CA SER A 100 11.67 -21.87 -3.14
C SER A 100 11.99 -21.15 -4.47
N VAL A 101 11.21 -20.13 -4.82
CA VAL A 101 11.48 -19.29 -6.00
C VAL A 101 12.77 -18.49 -5.82
N LYS A 102 12.94 -17.86 -4.66
CA LYS A 102 14.17 -17.11 -4.34
C LYS A 102 15.42 -18.00 -4.43
N GLN A 103 15.37 -19.21 -3.84
CA GLN A 103 16.48 -20.15 -3.90
C GLN A 103 16.81 -20.53 -5.36
N LYS A 104 15.79 -20.88 -6.15
CA LYS A 104 16.01 -21.24 -7.55
C LYS A 104 16.61 -20.11 -8.37
N VAL A 105 16.12 -18.89 -8.20
CA VAL A 105 16.64 -17.71 -8.89
C VAL A 105 18.07 -17.39 -8.43
N TYR A 106 18.36 -17.51 -7.13
CA TYR A 106 19.70 -17.36 -6.59
C TYR A 106 20.71 -18.32 -7.25
N GLU A 107 20.35 -19.62 -7.34
CA GLU A 107 21.20 -20.62 -7.99
C GLU A 107 21.43 -20.31 -9.48
N ASN A 108 20.36 -19.91 -10.19
CA ASN A 108 20.45 -19.51 -11.59
C ASN A 108 21.35 -18.28 -11.79
N GLN A 109 21.33 -17.34 -10.86
CA GLN A 109 22.20 -16.16 -10.85
C GLN A 109 23.60 -16.45 -10.30
N LYS A 110 23.85 -17.65 -9.75
CA LYS A 110 25.13 -18.05 -9.12
C LYS A 110 25.51 -17.08 -7.98
N GLY A 111 24.54 -16.57 -7.22
CA GLY A 111 24.75 -15.61 -6.15
C GLY A 111 25.20 -14.21 -6.62
N ILE A 112 25.15 -13.92 -7.91
CA ILE A 112 25.61 -12.63 -8.46
C ILE A 112 24.44 -11.65 -8.54
N CYS A 113 24.58 -10.49 -7.88
CA CYS A 113 23.63 -9.39 -8.01
C CYS A 113 23.65 -8.82 -9.44
N PRO A 114 22.50 -8.76 -10.16
CA PRO A 114 22.46 -8.28 -11.53
C PRO A 114 22.76 -6.78 -11.69
N ILE A 115 22.74 -6.00 -10.61
CA ILE A 115 23.04 -4.56 -10.63
C ILE A 115 24.54 -4.32 -10.39
N CYS A 116 25.07 -4.65 -9.21
CA CYS A 116 26.47 -4.36 -8.88
C CYS A 116 27.48 -5.44 -9.37
N LYS A 117 26.99 -6.58 -9.87
CA LYS A 117 27.78 -7.70 -10.40
C LYS A 117 28.68 -8.40 -9.37
N ASN A 118 28.51 -8.11 -8.08
CA ASN A 118 29.23 -8.79 -7.01
C ASN A 118 28.49 -10.05 -6.57
N HIS A 119 29.25 -11.01 -6.03
CA HIS A 119 28.72 -12.23 -5.44
C HIS A 119 28.35 -11.99 -3.97
N PHE A 120 27.23 -12.55 -3.53
CA PHE A 120 26.70 -12.49 -2.16
C PHE A 120 26.13 -13.84 -1.75
N ASP A 121 26.12 -14.12 -0.45
CA ASP A 121 25.35 -15.22 0.09
C ASP A 121 23.85 -14.94 -0.01
N ILE A 122 23.03 -15.97 -0.10
CA ILE A 122 21.56 -15.83 -0.23
C ILE A 122 20.95 -15.01 0.92
N SER A 123 21.52 -15.12 2.13
CA SER A 123 21.09 -14.34 3.30
C SER A 123 21.34 -12.83 3.18
N GLU A 124 22.20 -12.42 2.26
CA GLU A 124 22.54 -11.01 1.96
C GLU A 124 21.74 -10.47 0.76
N MET A 125 20.92 -11.33 0.15
CA MET A 125 20.11 -10.98 -1.03
C MET A 125 18.62 -11.01 -0.71
N GLU A 126 17.85 -10.28 -1.49
CA GLU A 126 16.38 -10.19 -1.40
C GLU A 126 15.77 -10.42 -2.78
N GLY A 127 14.63 -11.14 -2.81
CA GLY A 127 13.84 -11.32 -4.03
C GLY A 127 13.12 -10.03 -4.38
N ASP A 128 13.28 -9.58 -5.60
CA ASP A 128 12.71 -8.35 -6.12
C ASP A 128 12.06 -8.59 -7.50
N HIS A 129 11.05 -7.81 -7.83
CA HIS A 129 10.40 -7.86 -9.13
C HIS A 129 11.27 -7.18 -10.20
N ILE A 130 11.59 -7.89 -11.31
CA ILE A 130 12.28 -7.30 -12.47
C ILE A 130 11.42 -6.14 -13.01
N THR A 131 10.16 -6.44 -13.34
CA THR A 131 9.14 -5.45 -13.67
C THR A 131 8.32 -5.18 -12.40
N PRO A 132 8.30 -3.95 -11.87
CA PRO A 132 7.52 -3.59 -10.68
C PRO A 132 6.04 -3.93 -10.83
N TRP A 133 5.38 -4.23 -9.70
CA TRP A 133 3.96 -4.51 -9.70
C TRP A 133 3.10 -3.36 -10.27
N VAL A 134 3.46 -2.10 -9.99
CA VAL A 134 2.78 -0.91 -10.54
C VAL A 134 2.84 -0.84 -12.07
N GLU A 135 3.84 -1.46 -12.67
CA GLU A 135 4.01 -1.57 -14.12
C GLU A 135 3.40 -2.86 -14.69
N GLY A 136 2.61 -3.59 -13.88
CA GLY A 136 1.94 -4.84 -14.26
C GLY A 136 2.76 -6.11 -14.05
N GLY A 137 3.91 -6.02 -13.37
CA GLY A 137 4.72 -7.18 -12.99
C GLY A 137 3.96 -8.13 -12.07
N LYS A 138 4.11 -9.45 -12.29
CA LYS A 138 3.51 -10.51 -11.49
C LYS A 138 4.53 -11.19 -10.61
N THR A 139 4.09 -11.76 -9.48
CA THR A 139 4.93 -12.52 -8.55
C THR A 139 5.10 -13.95 -9.05
N ILE A 140 5.79 -14.10 -10.17
CA ILE A 140 6.14 -15.36 -10.82
C ILE A 140 7.66 -15.46 -10.98
N GLU A 141 8.18 -16.69 -11.14
CA GLU A 141 9.62 -16.95 -11.21
C GLU A 141 10.34 -16.11 -12.27
N GLU A 142 9.74 -15.99 -13.46
CA GLU A 142 10.29 -15.27 -14.60
C GLU A 142 10.46 -13.76 -14.34
N ASN A 143 9.70 -13.22 -13.39
CA ASN A 143 9.76 -11.83 -12.96
C ASN A 143 10.52 -11.64 -11.64
N CYS A 144 11.18 -12.70 -11.14
CA CYS A 144 11.98 -12.64 -9.92
C CYS A 144 13.45 -12.42 -10.25
N GLN A 145 14.08 -11.53 -9.50
CA GLN A 145 15.55 -11.41 -9.43
C GLN A 145 16.00 -11.35 -7.99
N MET A 146 17.19 -11.86 -7.71
CA MET A 146 17.86 -11.71 -6.42
C MET A 146 18.78 -10.50 -6.47
N LEU A 147 18.55 -9.49 -5.64
CA LEU A 147 19.38 -8.31 -5.50
C LEU A 147 20.08 -8.33 -4.14
N CYS A 148 21.30 -7.80 -4.06
CA CYS A 148 21.88 -7.50 -2.75
C CYS A 148 21.02 -6.45 -2.03
N LYS A 149 21.00 -6.48 -0.70
CA LYS A 149 20.15 -5.60 0.12
C LYS A 149 20.34 -4.11 -0.20
N ASP A 150 21.55 -3.70 -0.53
CA ASP A 150 21.84 -2.29 -0.85
C ASP A 150 21.25 -1.85 -2.19
N ASP A 151 21.36 -2.70 -3.23
CA ASP A 151 20.79 -2.40 -4.54
C ASP A 151 19.26 -2.47 -4.51
N ASN A 152 18.70 -3.42 -3.74
CA ASN A 152 17.26 -3.54 -3.54
C ASN A 152 16.68 -2.26 -2.88
N ARG A 153 17.32 -1.77 -1.81
CA ARG A 153 16.93 -0.52 -1.16
C ARG A 153 17.00 0.69 -2.10
N ARG A 154 18.08 0.79 -2.90
CA ARG A 154 18.24 1.88 -3.87
C ARG A 154 17.19 1.84 -4.98
N LYS A 155 16.79 0.65 -5.42
CA LYS A 155 15.71 0.48 -6.39
C LYS A 155 14.35 0.89 -5.81
N SER A 156 14.06 0.49 -4.57
CA SER A 156 12.79 0.79 -3.88
C SER A 156 12.63 2.26 -3.47
N SER A 157 13.71 3.07 -3.52
CA SER A 157 13.70 4.50 -3.15
C SER A 157 13.49 5.45 -4.34
N LYS A 158 13.32 4.93 -5.54
CA LYS A 158 13.02 5.69 -6.76
C LYS A 158 11.54 5.66 -7.07
#